data_7a3a6627c3c899318649f370e5de9104
#
_entry.id   7a3a6627c3c899318649f370e5de9104
#
_cell.length_a   1.000
_cell.length_b   1.000
_cell.length_c   1.000
_cell.angle_alpha   90.00
_cell.angle_beta   90.00
_cell.angle_gamma   90.00
#
_symmetry.space_group_name_H-M   'P 1'
#
loop_
_entity.id
_entity.type
_entity.pdbx_description
1 polymer ?
#
loop_
_entity_poly.entity_id
_entity_poly.type
_entity_poly.pdbx_seq_one_letter_code
_entity_poly.pdbx_strand_id
1 'polypeptide(L)'
;MEKELNHPPINFGKTGALIINLGTPDSTSWFDIRKYLKEFLSDRRVIEVNPFVWQIILNVFILNFRPSKTAKAYKEIWMKDENISPLLYYTQEQAKKLSNSFSEQNLIIDYAMRYGNPSIKSKIKKLHEKGCENLIILPLYPQYSAATTATVCDEVYRTLMKMRWQPSIKIIPHYES
;
A
#
# COMPACT_ATOMS: atom_id res chain seq x y z
N MET A 1 5.99 -49.91 -18.07
CA MET A 1 6.19 -49.83 -16.60
C MET A 1 6.44 -48.36 -16.26
N GLU A 2 5.35 -47.62 -16.13
CA GLU A 2 5.39 -46.23 -15.69
C GLU A 2 5.75 -46.22 -14.20
N LYS A 3 6.89 -45.61 -13.85
CA LYS A 3 7.19 -45.24 -12.48
C LYS A 3 6.20 -44.13 -12.11
N GLU A 4 5.17 -44.47 -11.35
CA GLU A 4 4.43 -43.45 -10.61
C GLU A 4 5.46 -42.66 -9.79
N LEU A 5 5.69 -41.44 -10.20
CA LEU A 5 6.42 -40.46 -9.42
C LEU A 5 5.56 -40.18 -8.16
N ASN A 6 5.89 -40.86 -7.07
CA ASN A 6 5.29 -40.69 -5.76
C ASN A 6 5.74 -39.32 -5.19
N HIS A 7 5.44 -38.29 -5.94
CA HIS A 7 5.69 -36.92 -5.52
C HIS A 7 4.42 -36.43 -4.77
N PRO A 8 4.54 -35.91 -3.55
CA PRO A 8 3.39 -35.25 -2.93
C PRO A 8 2.86 -34.18 -3.88
N PRO A 9 1.53 -33.97 -3.95
CA PRO A 9 0.96 -32.96 -4.83
C PRO A 9 1.65 -31.63 -4.54
N ILE A 10 2.22 -31.03 -5.57
CA ILE A 10 2.80 -29.68 -5.49
C ILE A 10 1.61 -28.76 -5.28
N ASN A 11 1.32 -28.44 -4.05
CA ASN A 11 0.42 -27.35 -3.73
C ASN A 11 1.11 -26.05 -4.15
N PHE A 12 0.78 -25.60 -5.35
CA PHE A 12 1.09 -24.22 -5.73
C PHE A 12 0.37 -23.32 -4.71
N GLY A 13 1.13 -22.64 -3.87
CA GLY A 13 0.57 -21.75 -2.87
C GLY A 13 -0.37 -20.72 -3.50
N LYS A 14 -1.33 -20.25 -2.72
CA LYS A 14 -2.29 -19.23 -3.19
C LYS A 14 -1.56 -18.00 -3.70
N THR A 15 -2.16 -17.36 -4.69
CA THR A 15 -1.68 -16.07 -5.18
C THR A 15 -2.45 -14.95 -4.50
N GLY A 16 -1.75 -13.98 -3.93
CA GLY A 16 -2.32 -12.74 -3.41
C GLY A 16 -2.08 -11.58 -4.38
N ALA A 17 -3.11 -10.82 -4.72
CA ALA A 17 -2.96 -9.55 -5.44
C ALA A 17 -3.21 -8.40 -4.47
N LEU A 18 -2.24 -7.50 -4.33
CA LEU A 18 -2.32 -6.33 -3.49
C LEU A 18 -2.32 -5.08 -4.35
N ILE A 19 -3.48 -4.44 -4.48
CA ILE A 19 -3.58 -3.12 -5.10
C ILE A 19 -3.19 -2.05 -4.09
N ILE A 20 -2.37 -1.08 -4.52
CA ILE A 20 -1.78 -0.10 -3.60
C ILE A 20 -1.99 1.31 -4.11
N ASN A 21 -2.61 2.15 -3.28
CA ASN A 21 -2.78 3.56 -3.57
C ASN A 21 -1.91 4.43 -2.64
N LEU A 22 -1.87 5.75 -2.91
CA LEU A 22 -1.02 6.71 -2.20
C LEU A 22 -1.23 6.66 -0.69
N GLY A 23 -2.47 6.70 -0.28
CA GLY A 23 -2.83 6.75 1.13
C GLY A 23 -3.50 8.05 1.55
N THR A 24 -3.96 8.03 2.78
CA THR A 24 -4.80 9.07 3.36
C THR A 24 -4.65 9.03 4.87
N PRO A 25 -4.91 10.14 5.59
CA PRO A 25 -4.95 10.11 7.04
C PRO A 25 -6.10 9.23 7.55
N ASP A 26 -5.94 8.69 8.76
CA ASP A 26 -6.95 7.82 9.40
C ASP A 26 -8.23 8.60 9.76
N SER A 27 -8.11 9.90 10.04
CA SER A 27 -9.23 10.82 10.25
C SER A 27 -8.84 12.26 9.88
N THR A 28 -9.82 13.18 9.98
CA THR A 28 -9.56 14.60 9.79
C THR A 28 -9.05 15.31 11.05
N SER A 29 -8.67 14.57 12.10
CA SER A 29 -8.07 15.13 13.31
C SER A 29 -6.68 15.70 13.02
N TRP A 30 -6.29 16.71 13.83
CA TRP A 30 -4.96 17.29 13.69
C TRP A 30 -3.84 16.25 13.86
N PHE A 31 -4.00 15.28 14.78
CA PHE A 31 -3.00 14.26 15.06
C PHE A 31 -2.86 13.25 13.93
N ASP A 32 -3.97 12.79 13.34
CA ASP A 32 -3.93 11.84 12.23
C ASP A 32 -3.39 12.49 10.95
N ILE A 33 -3.77 13.73 10.69
CA ILE A 33 -3.19 14.52 9.61
C ILE A 33 -1.68 14.71 9.82
N ARG A 34 -1.25 15.04 11.02
CA ARG A 34 0.17 15.22 11.35
C ARG A 34 0.96 13.93 11.17
N LYS A 35 0.42 12.80 11.61
CA LYS A 35 0.99 11.46 11.46
C LYS A 35 1.16 11.11 9.98
N TYR A 36 0.11 11.29 9.19
CA TYR A 36 0.12 11.06 7.75
C TYR A 36 1.14 11.96 7.02
N LEU A 37 1.14 13.25 7.30
CA LEU A 37 2.09 14.19 6.72
C LEU A 37 3.54 13.86 7.09
N LYS A 38 3.78 13.41 8.32
CA LYS A 38 5.11 13.00 8.75
C LYS A 38 5.59 11.79 7.95
N GLU A 39 4.77 10.77 7.78
CA GLU A 39 5.12 9.58 7.01
C GLU A 39 5.38 9.94 5.54
N PHE A 40 4.45 10.67 4.91
CA PHE A 40 4.54 11.06 3.50
C PHE A 40 5.74 11.96 3.20
N LEU A 41 5.94 13.01 4.00
CA LEU A 41 7.01 13.99 3.77
C LEU A 41 8.39 13.53 4.28
N SER A 42 8.47 12.41 5.02
CA SER A 42 9.74 11.79 5.40
C SER A 42 10.28 10.86 4.32
N ASP A 43 9.49 10.55 3.28
CA ASP A 43 9.96 9.70 2.20
C ASP A 43 10.94 10.44 1.30
N ARG A 44 12.15 9.89 1.16
CA ARG A 44 13.23 10.48 0.36
C ARG A 44 12.95 10.49 -1.15
N ARG A 45 12.06 9.64 -1.62
CA ARG A 45 11.62 9.66 -3.01
C ARG A 45 10.58 10.74 -3.29
N VAL A 46 9.94 11.27 -2.26
CA VAL A 46 8.99 12.38 -2.36
C VAL A 46 9.70 13.71 -2.17
N ILE A 47 10.66 13.74 -1.23
CA ILE A 47 11.42 14.95 -0.90
C ILE A 47 12.91 14.67 -1.06
N GLU A 48 13.48 15.16 -2.13
CA GLU A 48 14.87 14.98 -2.52
C GLU A 48 15.81 16.10 -1.99
N VAL A 49 15.60 16.49 -0.73
CA VAL A 49 16.43 17.48 -0.03
C VAL A 49 17.36 16.76 0.94
N ASN A 50 18.46 17.43 1.35
CA ASN A 50 19.34 16.88 2.38
C ASN A 50 18.53 16.41 3.60
N PRO A 51 18.63 15.13 3.98
CA PRO A 51 17.72 14.55 4.99
C PRO A 51 17.82 15.22 6.35
N PHE A 52 19.02 15.63 6.76
CA PHE A 52 19.22 16.24 8.08
C PHE A 52 18.54 17.62 8.15
N VAL A 53 18.77 18.47 7.15
CA VAL A 53 18.13 19.79 7.06
C VAL A 53 16.62 19.65 6.94
N TRP A 54 16.16 18.71 6.11
CA TRP A 54 14.75 18.47 5.91
C TRP A 54 14.03 18.01 7.18
N GLN A 55 14.63 17.11 7.96
CA GLN A 55 14.02 16.65 9.21
C GLN A 55 13.82 17.78 10.23
N ILE A 56 14.73 18.75 10.27
CA ILE A 56 14.56 19.95 11.11
C ILE A 56 13.38 20.76 10.60
N ILE A 57 13.33 21.10 9.32
CA ILE A 57 12.25 21.87 8.71
C ILE A 57 10.88 21.15 8.90
N LEU A 58 10.85 19.85 8.63
CA LEU A 58 9.65 19.04 8.76
C LEU A 58 9.09 19.06 10.18
N ASN A 59 9.92 18.76 11.19
CA ASN A 59 9.44 18.59 12.55
C ASN A 59 9.19 19.93 13.27
N VAL A 60 10.00 20.96 13.00
CA VAL A 60 9.88 22.26 13.68
C VAL A 60 8.80 23.13 13.03
N PHE A 61 8.72 23.15 11.70
CA PHE A 61 7.81 24.08 11.01
C PHE A 61 6.62 23.35 10.40
N ILE A 62 6.84 22.42 9.48
CA ILE A 62 5.76 21.86 8.66
C ILE A 62 4.73 21.12 9.51
N LEU A 63 5.16 20.24 10.39
CA LEU A 63 4.28 19.40 11.20
C LEU A 63 3.58 20.15 12.35
N ASN A 64 3.94 21.39 12.60
CA ASN A 64 3.26 22.23 13.60
C ASN A 64 2.18 23.13 12.97
N PHE A 65 2.41 23.63 11.76
CA PHE A 65 1.52 24.62 11.13
C PHE A 65 0.63 24.02 10.03
N ARG A 66 1.17 23.12 9.21
CA ARG A 66 0.46 22.56 8.06
C ARG A 66 -0.73 21.65 8.41
N PRO A 67 -0.73 20.86 9.50
CA PRO A 67 -1.82 19.95 9.81
C PRO A 67 -3.18 20.63 9.94
N SER A 68 -3.27 21.80 10.56
CA SER A 68 -4.54 22.53 10.72
C SER A 68 -5.15 22.94 9.37
N LYS A 69 -4.35 23.44 8.45
CA LYS A 69 -4.80 23.80 7.10
C LYS A 69 -5.20 22.57 6.29
N THR A 70 -4.40 21.51 6.37
CA THR A 70 -4.66 20.25 5.67
C THR A 70 -5.92 19.56 6.22
N ALA A 71 -6.14 19.59 7.54
CA ALA A 71 -7.35 19.05 8.16
C ALA A 71 -8.63 19.73 7.65
N LYS A 72 -8.61 21.04 7.44
CA LYS A 72 -9.76 21.76 6.85
C LYS A 72 -10.07 21.24 5.44
N ALA A 73 -9.06 21.13 4.58
CA ALA A 73 -9.24 20.62 3.22
C ALA A 73 -9.76 19.18 3.20
N TYR A 74 -9.24 18.30 4.07
CA TYR A 74 -9.76 16.94 4.18
C TYR A 74 -11.21 16.89 4.68
N LYS A 75 -11.62 17.78 5.60
CA LYS A 75 -13.01 17.85 6.07
C LYS A 75 -13.99 18.20 4.96
N GLU A 76 -13.58 19.01 4.00
CA GLU A 76 -14.43 19.42 2.86
C GLU A 76 -14.74 18.25 1.91
N ILE A 77 -13.81 17.32 1.75
CA ILE A 77 -13.97 16.17 0.84
C ILE A 77 -14.31 14.86 1.58
N TRP A 78 -14.32 14.87 2.93
CA TRP A 78 -14.53 13.66 3.74
C TRP A 78 -15.93 13.10 3.54
N MET A 79 -16.02 11.81 3.24
CA MET A 79 -17.30 11.11 3.11
C MET A 79 -17.91 10.91 4.50
N LYS A 80 -18.97 11.66 4.79
CA LYS A 80 -19.53 11.75 6.16
C LYS A 80 -20.22 10.46 6.59
N ASP A 81 -20.90 9.80 5.66
CA ASP A 81 -21.67 8.60 5.96
C ASP A 81 -20.76 7.41 6.26
N GLU A 82 -19.70 7.24 5.49
CA GLU A 82 -18.71 6.19 5.66
C GLU A 82 -17.59 6.55 6.65
N ASN A 83 -17.49 7.83 6.97
CA ASN A 83 -16.45 8.42 7.83
C ASN A 83 -15.01 8.09 7.36
N ILE A 84 -14.78 8.12 6.06
CA ILE A 84 -13.48 7.88 5.42
C ILE A 84 -13.20 8.86 4.28
N SER A 85 -11.95 8.90 3.83
CA SER A 85 -11.60 9.69 2.65
C SER A 85 -12.12 9.04 1.36
N PRO A 86 -12.44 9.84 0.31
CA PRO A 86 -12.81 9.30 -1.00
C PRO A 86 -11.75 8.34 -1.57
N LEU A 87 -10.47 8.66 -1.40
CA LEU A 87 -9.38 7.80 -1.89
C LEU A 87 -9.44 6.40 -1.27
N LEU A 88 -9.66 6.30 0.03
CA LEU A 88 -9.79 5.02 0.72
C LEU A 88 -11.05 4.29 0.27
N TYR A 89 -12.18 4.96 0.22
CA TYR A 89 -13.45 4.40 -0.22
C TYR A 89 -13.35 3.77 -1.62
N TYR A 90 -12.90 4.55 -2.61
CA TYR A 90 -12.80 4.04 -3.97
C TYR A 90 -11.76 2.94 -4.14
N THR A 91 -10.66 2.98 -3.36
CA THR A 91 -9.69 1.87 -3.36
C THR A 91 -10.30 0.58 -2.80
N GLN A 92 -11.13 0.68 -1.77
CA GLN A 92 -11.88 -0.47 -1.23
C GLN A 92 -12.86 -1.04 -2.26
N GLU A 93 -13.64 -0.18 -2.92
CA GLU A 93 -14.58 -0.60 -3.94
C GLU A 93 -13.89 -1.23 -5.17
N GLN A 94 -12.73 -0.72 -5.57
CA GLN A 94 -11.92 -1.32 -6.62
C GLN A 94 -11.45 -2.73 -6.23
N ALA A 95 -10.92 -2.91 -5.01
CA ALA A 95 -10.51 -4.22 -4.53
C ALA A 95 -11.68 -5.21 -4.48
N LYS A 96 -12.85 -4.77 -4.00
CA LYS A 96 -14.07 -5.57 -3.94
C LYS A 96 -14.56 -5.99 -5.33
N LYS A 97 -14.62 -5.07 -6.29
CA LYS A 97 -15.03 -5.36 -7.67
C LYS A 97 -14.06 -6.34 -8.34
N LEU A 98 -12.74 -6.12 -8.19
CA LEU A 98 -11.74 -7.06 -8.70
C LEU A 98 -11.88 -8.45 -8.05
N SER A 99 -12.07 -8.52 -6.74
CA SER A 99 -12.27 -9.80 -6.05
C SER A 99 -13.49 -10.56 -6.58
N ASN A 100 -14.57 -9.86 -6.88
CA ASN A 100 -15.78 -10.47 -7.47
C ASN A 100 -15.52 -10.98 -8.90
N SER A 101 -14.75 -10.22 -9.70
CA SER A 101 -14.44 -10.60 -11.09
C SER A 101 -13.50 -11.81 -11.19
N PHE A 102 -12.73 -12.10 -10.14
CA PHE A 102 -11.78 -13.21 -10.07
C PHE A 102 -12.16 -14.27 -9.03
N SER A 103 -13.44 -14.35 -8.64
CA SER A 103 -13.92 -15.24 -7.56
C SER A 103 -13.70 -16.74 -7.83
N GLU A 104 -13.67 -17.15 -9.09
CA GLU A 104 -13.44 -18.55 -9.49
C GLU A 104 -11.96 -18.94 -9.53
N GLN A 105 -11.06 -17.97 -9.36
CA GLN A 105 -9.63 -18.19 -9.41
C GLN A 105 -9.05 -18.34 -8.00
N ASN A 106 -7.94 -19.06 -7.88
CA ASN A 106 -7.20 -19.19 -6.63
C ASN A 106 -6.38 -17.90 -6.33
N LEU A 107 -7.06 -16.75 -6.39
CA LEU A 107 -6.51 -15.41 -6.25
C LEU A 107 -7.19 -14.65 -5.10
N ILE A 108 -6.42 -14.23 -4.13
CA ILE A 108 -6.90 -13.41 -3.02
C ILE A 108 -6.54 -11.96 -3.30
N ILE A 109 -7.54 -11.11 -3.51
CA ILE A 109 -7.33 -9.69 -3.76
C ILE A 109 -7.55 -8.90 -2.46
N ASP A 110 -6.62 -8.01 -2.15
CA ASP A 110 -6.71 -7.06 -1.03
C ASP A 110 -6.10 -5.72 -1.45
N TYR A 111 -6.24 -4.70 -0.62
CA TYR A 111 -5.71 -3.36 -0.89
C TYR A 111 -4.85 -2.87 0.26
N ALA A 112 -3.94 -1.95 -0.03
CA ALA A 112 -3.12 -1.27 0.95
C ALA A 112 -2.91 0.20 0.57
N MET A 113 -2.46 0.97 1.55
CA MET A 113 -2.02 2.34 1.38
C MET A 113 -0.50 2.42 1.51
N ARG A 114 0.13 3.23 0.62
CA ARG A 114 1.56 3.48 0.71
C ARG A 114 1.88 4.26 1.98
N TYR A 115 1.03 5.23 2.33
CA TYR A 115 1.11 6.02 3.56
C TYR A 115 -0.21 5.92 4.33
N GLY A 116 -0.14 5.72 5.65
CA GLY A 116 -1.30 5.50 6.50
C GLY A 116 -1.80 4.05 6.50
N ASN A 117 -3.10 3.86 6.66
CA ASN A 117 -3.71 2.55 6.88
C ASN A 117 -4.75 2.18 5.81
N PRO A 118 -4.90 0.85 5.52
CA PRO A 118 -4.08 -0.27 5.97
C PRO A 118 -2.69 -0.27 5.30
N SER A 119 -1.64 -0.48 6.08
CA SER A 119 -0.27 -0.41 5.57
C SER A 119 0.08 -1.62 4.69
N ILE A 120 1.02 -1.43 3.73
CA ILE A 120 1.58 -2.49 2.89
C ILE A 120 2.08 -3.66 3.76
N LYS A 121 2.82 -3.35 4.82
CA LYS A 121 3.35 -4.35 5.75
C LYS A 121 2.26 -5.22 6.37
N SER A 122 1.18 -4.60 6.86
CA SER A 122 0.08 -5.33 7.51
C SER A 122 -0.64 -6.26 6.53
N LYS A 123 -0.82 -5.81 5.29
CA LYS A 123 -1.52 -6.57 4.26
C LYS A 123 -0.67 -7.71 3.68
N ILE A 124 0.62 -7.50 3.45
CA ILE A 124 1.53 -8.59 3.05
C ILE A 124 1.54 -9.68 4.13
N LYS A 125 1.65 -9.30 5.41
CA LYS A 125 1.57 -10.26 6.52
C LYS A 125 0.26 -11.05 6.50
N LYS A 126 -0.87 -10.38 6.34
CA LYS A 126 -2.19 -11.01 6.27
C LYS A 126 -2.34 -11.97 5.08
N LEU A 127 -1.81 -11.62 3.91
CA LEU A 127 -1.82 -12.49 2.74
C LEU A 127 -0.94 -13.72 2.97
N HIS A 128 0.22 -13.54 3.58
CA HIS A 128 1.10 -14.65 3.97
C HIS A 128 0.40 -15.62 4.97
N GLU A 129 -0.25 -15.09 6.00
CA GLU A 129 -1.04 -15.89 6.97
C GLU A 129 -2.20 -16.67 6.31
N LYS A 130 -2.70 -16.19 5.17
CA LYS A 130 -3.69 -16.89 4.35
C LYS A 130 -3.08 -17.95 3.40
N GLY A 131 -1.76 -18.14 3.43
CA GLY A 131 -1.04 -19.11 2.60
C GLY A 131 -0.71 -18.61 1.20
N CYS A 132 -0.65 -17.29 0.99
CA CYS A 132 -0.18 -16.74 -0.28
C CYS A 132 1.34 -16.83 -0.38
N GLU A 133 1.82 -17.66 -1.32
CA GLU A 133 3.24 -17.85 -1.64
C GLU A 133 3.69 -16.99 -2.82
N ASN A 134 2.74 -16.50 -3.61
CA ASN A 134 2.96 -15.59 -4.72
C ASN A 134 2.20 -14.29 -4.48
N LEU A 135 2.86 -13.14 -4.65
CA LEU A 135 2.24 -11.83 -4.52
C LEU A 135 2.36 -11.04 -5.82
N ILE A 136 1.23 -10.54 -6.29
CA ILE A 136 1.16 -9.55 -7.36
C ILE A 136 0.94 -8.19 -6.70
N ILE A 137 1.85 -7.27 -6.94
CA ILE A 137 1.80 -5.91 -6.42
C ILE A 137 1.41 -4.97 -7.56
N LEU A 138 0.28 -4.30 -7.41
CA LEU A 138 -0.23 -3.35 -8.40
C LEU A 138 -0.36 -1.95 -7.76
N PRO A 139 0.65 -1.08 -7.93
CA PRO A 139 0.50 0.32 -7.60
C PRO A 139 -0.55 0.96 -8.51
N LEU A 140 -1.54 1.65 -7.92
CA LEU A 140 -2.65 2.26 -8.68
C LEU A 140 -2.24 3.61 -9.31
N TYR A 141 -1.06 3.63 -9.91
CA TYR A 141 -0.55 4.76 -10.70
C TYR A 141 -0.31 4.27 -12.13
N PRO A 142 -1.05 4.79 -13.12
CA PRO A 142 -0.90 4.36 -14.50
C PRO A 142 0.53 4.49 -15.01
N GLN A 143 1.19 5.62 -14.70
CA GLN A 143 2.55 5.91 -15.10
C GLN A 143 3.53 5.70 -13.94
N TYR A 144 4.74 5.28 -14.29
CA TYR A 144 5.83 5.17 -13.33
C TYR A 144 6.38 6.53 -12.93
N SER A 145 6.61 6.73 -11.63
CA SER A 145 7.49 7.79 -11.12
C SER A 145 8.20 7.36 -9.83
N ALA A 146 9.28 8.06 -9.49
CA ALA A 146 10.02 7.81 -8.26
C ALA A 146 9.14 8.05 -7.01
N ALA A 147 8.35 9.12 -7.04
CA ALA A 147 7.48 9.52 -5.94
C ALA A 147 6.18 8.69 -5.82
N THR A 148 5.92 7.79 -6.74
CA THR A 148 4.72 6.93 -6.77
C THR A 148 5.08 5.45 -6.74
N THR A 149 5.33 4.85 -7.89
CA THR A 149 5.61 3.40 -8.00
C THR A 149 6.85 2.98 -7.22
N ALA A 150 7.94 3.76 -7.31
CA ALA A 150 9.18 3.35 -6.62
C ALA A 150 9.07 3.41 -5.09
N THR A 151 8.28 4.33 -4.51
CA THR A 151 8.05 4.34 -3.05
C THR A 151 7.29 3.11 -2.60
N VAL A 152 6.33 2.63 -3.41
CA VAL A 152 5.60 1.37 -3.16
C VAL A 152 6.57 0.20 -3.19
N CYS A 153 7.41 0.10 -4.22
CA CYS A 153 8.43 -0.94 -4.33
C CYS A 153 9.35 -0.96 -3.11
N ASP A 154 9.84 0.19 -2.68
CA ASP A 154 10.72 0.32 -1.52
C ASP A 154 10.06 -0.23 -0.25
N GLU A 155 8.78 0.05 -0.01
CA GLU A 155 8.08 -0.42 1.19
C GLU A 155 7.75 -1.91 1.12
N VAL A 156 7.42 -2.42 -0.07
CA VAL A 156 7.27 -3.87 -0.29
C VAL A 156 8.58 -4.58 0.02
N TYR A 157 9.69 -4.15 -0.57
CA TYR A 157 11.00 -4.77 -0.34
C TYR A 157 11.45 -4.66 1.11
N ARG A 158 11.27 -3.50 1.77
CA ARG A 158 11.55 -3.35 3.21
C ARG A 158 10.74 -4.30 4.07
N THR A 159 9.50 -4.56 3.67
CA THR A 159 8.64 -5.52 4.38
C THR A 159 9.16 -6.93 4.21
N LEU A 160 9.49 -7.34 2.99
CA LEU A 160 10.00 -8.68 2.68
C LEU A 160 11.34 -8.96 3.35
N MET A 161 12.25 -7.98 3.36
CA MET A 161 13.56 -8.10 4.04
C MET A 161 13.45 -8.44 5.54
N LYS A 162 12.30 -8.16 6.18
CA LYS A 162 12.04 -8.47 7.59
C LYS A 162 11.34 -9.81 7.78
N MET A 163 10.95 -10.48 6.72
CA MET A 163 10.29 -11.79 6.77
C MET A 163 11.33 -12.90 6.73
N ARG A 164 11.18 -13.90 7.59
CA ARG A 164 12.04 -15.07 7.59
C ARG A 164 11.87 -15.94 6.34
N TRP A 165 10.64 -16.02 5.85
CA TRP A 165 10.29 -16.66 4.59
C TRP A 165 9.62 -15.62 3.69
N GLN A 166 10.12 -15.49 2.47
CA GLN A 166 9.66 -14.47 1.54
C GLN A 166 8.84 -15.11 0.42
N PRO A 167 7.63 -14.62 0.13
CA PRO A 167 6.88 -15.03 -1.04
C PRO A 167 7.57 -14.58 -2.32
N SER A 168 7.28 -15.27 -3.42
CA SER A 168 7.63 -14.75 -4.74
C SER A 168 6.81 -13.48 -5.03
N ILE A 169 7.40 -12.50 -5.70
CA ILE A 169 6.70 -11.25 -6.02
C ILE A 169 6.79 -10.91 -7.49
N LYS A 170 5.68 -10.36 -8.02
CA LYS A 170 5.62 -9.70 -9.31
C LYS A 170 5.05 -8.30 -9.12
N ILE A 171 5.82 -7.27 -9.46
CA ILE A 171 5.35 -5.88 -9.43
C ILE A 171 4.97 -5.47 -10.84
N ILE A 172 3.80 -4.81 -10.98
CA ILE A 172 3.36 -4.20 -12.22
C ILE A 172 3.77 -2.74 -12.16
N PRO A 173 4.82 -2.31 -12.89
CA PRO A 173 5.41 -0.99 -12.68
C PRO A 173 4.57 0.15 -13.28
N HIS A 174 3.79 -0.13 -14.30
CA HIS A 174 2.93 0.82 -15.02
C HIS A 174 1.89 0.06 -15.85
N TYR A 175 0.83 0.73 -16.25
CA TYR A 175 -0.25 0.17 -17.08
C TYR A 175 -0.93 1.22 -17.96
N GLU A 176 -0.19 2.27 -18.35
CA GLU A 176 -0.59 3.18 -19.43
C GLU A 176 -0.57 2.42 -20.76
N SER A 177 -1.59 2.61 -21.55
CA SER A 177 -1.72 2.06 -22.91
C SER A 177 -1.29 3.07 -23.95
#